data_4455dbfdf9eab850308785f51dc620a6
#
_entry.id   4455dbfdf9eab850308785f51dc620a6
#
_cell.length_a   1.000
_cell.length_b   1.000
_cell.length_c   1.000
_cell.angle_alpha   90.00
_cell.angle_beta   90.00
_cell.angle_gamma   90.00
#
_symmetry.space_group_name_H-M   'P 1'
#
loop_
_entity.id
_entity.type
_entity.pdbx_description
1 polymer ?
#
loop_
_entity_poly.entity_id
_entity_poly.type
_entity_poly.pdbx_seq_one_letter_code
_entity_poly.pdbx_strand_id
1 'polypeptide(L)'
;MNDIPELTDNQFKRAIPARQRKRLMQGRFESGEDIAALRKFVGLTQAEFARAIEISVHTLRNWEQGRRKPEGPALALLRIAARHPRIIRENLQSAA
;
A
#
# COMPACT_ATOMS: atom_id res chain seq x y z
N MET A 1 -11.30 -24.57 -1.16
CA MET A 1 -10.98 -24.03 -1.27
C MET A 1 -10.49 -23.65 -1.44
N ASN A 2 -10.26 -23.76 -1.71
CA ASN A 2 -9.53 -23.20 -1.78
C ASN A 2 -9.45 -22.38 -1.63
N ASP A 3 -9.40 -22.25 -1.08
CA ASP A 3 -9.18 -21.32 -0.76
C ASP A 3 -8.11 -20.75 -0.56
N ILE A 4 -7.17 -21.45 -0.39
CA ILE A 4 -6.12 -20.86 -0.37
C ILE A 4 -5.78 -20.75 -1.40
N PRO A 5 -5.69 -19.74 -1.45
CA PRO A 5 -5.43 -19.25 -2.60
C PRO A 5 -4.11 -19.45 -2.98
N GLU A 6 -3.96 -20.20 -3.91
CA GLU A 6 -2.84 -20.11 -4.63
C GLU A 6 -2.75 -18.75 -5.19
N LEU A 7 -1.59 -18.18 -5.29
CA LEU A 7 -1.43 -16.91 -5.91
C LEU A 7 -1.85 -16.96 -7.35
N THR A 8 -2.77 -16.08 -7.71
CA THR A 8 -3.14 -15.91 -9.10
C THR A 8 -2.05 -15.12 -9.81
N ASP A 9 -2.13 -15.06 -11.14
CA ASP A 9 -1.18 -14.24 -11.90
C ASP A 9 -1.21 -12.80 -11.46
N ASN A 10 -2.40 -12.27 -11.16
CA ASN A 10 -2.50 -10.89 -10.68
C ASN A 10 -1.78 -10.71 -9.36
N GLN A 11 -1.89 -11.67 -8.46
CA GLN A 11 -1.24 -11.58 -7.18
C GLN A 11 0.28 -11.62 -7.32
N PHE A 12 0.78 -12.46 -8.22
CA PHE A 12 2.20 -12.45 -8.50
C PHE A 12 2.65 -11.11 -9.05
N LYS A 13 1.88 -10.52 -9.95
CA LYS A 13 2.25 -9.24 -10.54
C LYS A 13 2.24 -8.12 -9.53
N ARG A 14 1.45 -8.25 -8.46
CA ARG A 14 1.42 -7.25 -7.41
C ARG A 14 2.47 -7.46 -6.34
N ALA A 15 3.06 -8.65 -6.30
CA ALA A 15 4.07 -8.94 -5.30
C ALA A 15 5.28 -8.04 -5.49
N ILE A 16 5.85 -7.58 -4.39
CA ILE A 16 7.07 -6.80 -4.45
C ILE A 16 8.23 -7.66 -3.99
N PRO A 17 9.44 -7.39 -4.49
CA PRO A 17 10.61 -8.13 -4.05
C PRO A 17 10.77 -8.04 -2.52
N ALA A 18 11.24 -9.13 -1.93
CA ALA A 18 11.40 -9.19 -0.48
C ALA A 18 12.26 -8.05 0.05
N ARG A 19 13.31 -7.69 -0.69
CA ARG A 19 14.20 -6.61 -0.27
C ARG A 19 13.45 -5.28 -0.21
N GLN A 20 12.63 -5.01 -1.23
CA GLN A 20 11.85 -3.78 -1.25
C GLN A 20 10.84 -3.78 -0.13
N ARG A 21 10.13 -4.89 0.07
CA ARG A 21 9.15 -4.96 1.14
C ARG A 21 9.79 -4.72 2.50
N LYS A 22 10.96 -5.32 2.73
CA LYS A 22 11.66 -5.14 3.99
C LYS A 22 11.97 -3.67 4.23
N ARG A 23 12.42 -2.97 3.19
CA ARG A 23 12.72 -1.55 3.28
C ARG A 23 11.47 -0.73 3.61
N LEU A 24 10.35 -1.07 2.96
CA LEU A 24 9.10 -0.35 3.21
C LEU A 24 8.56 -0.60 4.61
N MET A 25 8.75 -1.83 5.12
CA MET A 25 8.35 -2.14 6.50
C MET A 25 9.14 -1.34 7.52
N GLN A 26 10.30 -0.84 7.13
CA GLN A 26 11.12 0.00 7.98
C GLN A 26 10.82 1.49 7.77
N GLY A 27 9.89 1.81 6.90
CA GLY A 27 9.52 3.20 6.63
C GLY A 27 10.44 3.90 5.67
N ARG A 28 11.25 3.18 4.92
CA ARG A 28 12.19 3.79 3.98
C ARG A 28 11.59 3.81 2.59
N PHE A 29 10.83 4.85 2.32
CA PHE A 29 10.23 5.08 1.02
C PHE A 29 11.12 6.06 0.27
N GLU A 30 11.70 5.59 -0.82
CA GLU A 30 12.72 6.35 -1.56
C GLU A 30 12.16 7.15 -2.72
N SER A 31 10.98 6.75 -3.20
CA SER A 31 10.38 7.46 -4.32
C SER A 31 8.89 7.20 -4.34
N GLY A 32 8.20 7.93 -5.22
CA GLY A 32 6.77 7.70 -5.41
C GLY A 32 6.45 6.32 -5.93
N GLU A 33 7.41 5.71 -6.63
CA GLU A 33 7.21 4.35 -7.12
C GLU A 33 7.06 3.36 -5.96
N ASP A 34 7.73 3.61 -4.84
CA ASP A 34 7.56 2.76 -3.66
C ASP A 34 6.14 2.84 -3.14
N ILE A 35 5.54 4.03 -3.16
CA ILE A 35 4.17 4.20 -2.70
C ILE A 35 3.22 3.42 -3.61
N ALA A 36 3.39 3.55 -4.93
CA ALA A 36 2.55 2.83 -5.87
C ALA A 36 2.73 1.33 -5.73
N ALA A 37 3.97 0.88 -5.54
CA ALA A 37 4.25 -0.54 -5.37
C ALA A 37 3.57 -1.09 -4.12
N LEU A 38 3.63 -0.34 -3.02
CA LEU A 38 2.96 -0.73 -1.78
C LEU A 38 1.46 -0.85 -1.99
N ARG A 39 0.86 0.14 -2.62
CA ARG A 39 -0.57 0.12 -2.88
C ARG A 39 -0.97 -1.12 -3.67
N LYS A 40 -0.22 -1.42 -4.72
CA LYS A 40 -0.51 -2.59 -5.54
C LYS A 40 -0.29 -3.88 -4.77
N PHE A 41 0.70 -3.90 -3.89
CA PHE A 41 0.94 -5.05 -3.02
C PHE A 41 -0.25 -5.28 -2.09
N VAL A 42 -0.82 -4.21 -1.55
CA VAL A 42 -2.03 -4.32 -0.74
C VAL A 42 -3.22 -4.75 -1.58
N GLY A 43 -3.20 -4.44 -2.88
CA GLY A 43 -4.24 -4.90 -3.80
C GLY A 43 -5.38 -3.92 -3.97
N LEU A 44 -5.12 -2.63 -3.80
CA LEU A 44 -6.18 -1.61 -3.86
C LEU A 44 -5.89 -0.60 -4.95
N THR A 45 -6.95 -0.01 -5.49
CA THR A 45 -6.83 1.12 -6.39
C THR A 45 -6.43 2.36 -5.61
N GLN A 46 -6.08 3.44 -6.33
CA GLN A 46 -5.74 4.69 -5.66
C GLN A 46 -6.90 5.18 -4.78
N ALA A 47 -8.10 5.15 -5.31
CA ALA A 47 -9.25 5.62 -4.55
C ALA A 47 -9.50 4.75 -3.32
N GLU A 48 -9.37 3.44 -3.47
CA GLU A 48 -9.59 2.52 -2.36
C GLU A 48 -8.53 2.68 -1.28
N PHE A 49 -7.26 2.77 -1.69
CA PHE A 49 -6.18 2.90 -0.73
C PHE A 49 -6.29 4.21 0.04
N ALA A 50 -6.58 5.30 -0.69
CA ALA A 50 -6.75 6.60 -0.04
C ALA A 50 -7.86 6.55 0.99
N ARG A 51 -8.99 5.92 0.65
CA ARG A 51 -10.09 5.80 1.60
C ARG A 51 -9.72 4.94 2.79
N ALA A 52 -8.95 3.87 2.56
CA ALA A 52 -8.58 2.96 3.64
C ALA A 52 -7.71 3.63 4.70
N ILE A 53 -6.88 4.60 4.31
CA ILE A 53 -6.01 5.29 5.26
C ILE A 53 -6.45 6.74 5.48
N GLU A 54 -7.63 7.09 4.99
CA GLU A 54 -8.29 8.38 5.24
C GLU A 54 -7.50 9.59 4.79
N ILE A 55 -6.99 9.50 3.56
CA ILE A 55 -6.41 10.66 2.90
C ILE A 55 -7.17 10.89 1.60
N SER A 56 -6.99 12.07 1.02
CA SER A 56 -7.60 12.33 -0.27
C SER A 56 -6.84 11.57 -1.35
N VAL A 57 -7.53 11.22 -2.43
CA VAL A 57 -6.87 10.57 -3.54
C VAL A 57 -5.86 11.51 -4.19
N HIS A 58 -6.10 12.82 -4.09
CA HIS A 58 -5.16 13.81 -4.60
C HIS A 58 -3.83 13.74 -3.84
N THR A 59 -3.90 13.60 -2.51
CA THR A 59 -2.71 13.44 -1.68
C THR A 59 -1.93 12.20 -2.11
N LEU A 60 -2.63 11.08 -2.28
CA LEU A 60 -1.97 9.85 -2.67
C LEU A 60 -1.31 10.00 -4.04
N ARG A 61 -1.99 10.63 -4.98
CA ARG A 61 -1.40 10.85 -6.30
C ARG A 61 -0.14 11.70 -6.22
N ASN A 62 -0.15 12.72 -5.37
CA ASN A 62 1.04 13.53 -5.18
C ASN A 62 2.20 12.72 -4.64
N TRP A 63 1.92 11.81 -3.71
CA TRP A 63 2.98 10.93 -3.20
C TRP A 63 3.51 10.03 -4.32
N GLU A 64 2.61 9.40 -5.09
CA GLU A 64 3.04 8.46 -6.13
C GLU A 64 3.79 9.15 -7.25
N GLN A 65 3.49 10.41 -7.50
CA GLN A 65 4.18 11.18 -8.51
C GLN A 65 5.43 11.88 -7.99
N GLY A 66 5.73 11.72 -6.72
CA GLY A 66 6.94 12.30 -6.15
C GLY A 66 6.87 13.79 -5.86
N ARG A 67 5.67 14.38 -5.92
CA ARG A 67 5.51 15.81 -5.67
C ARG A 67 5.52 16.13 -4.19
N ARG A 68 5.11 15.18 -3.38
CA ARG A 68 5.10 15.31 -1.93
C ARG A 68 5.50 13.99 -1.32
N LYS A 69 6.04 14.05 -0.12
CA LYS A 69 6.43 12.85 0.61
C LYS A 69 5.50 12.66 1.81
N PRO A 70 5.12 11.41 2.10
CA PRO A 70 4.37 11.16 3.32
C PRO A 70 5.25 11.42 4.54
N GLU A 71 4.65 11.97 5.58
CA GLU A 71 5.37 12.32 6.80
C GLU A 71 4.52 12.00 8.01
N GLY A 72 5.19 11.85 9.16
CA GLY A 72 4.50 11.65 10.42
C GLY A 72 3.57 10.45 10.42
N PRO A 73 2.32 10.65 10.87
CA PRO A 73 1.37 9.52 10.96
C PRO A 73 1.14 8.81 9.64
N ALA A 74 1.20 9.56 8.52
CA ALA A 74 1.02 8.94 7.21
C ALA A 74 2.10 7.90 6.95
N LEU A 75 3.35 8.23 7.31
CA LEU A 75 4.45 7.29 7.12
C LEU A 75 4.26 6.05 7.99
N ALA A 76 3.78 6.23 9.22
CA ALA A 76 3.49 5.10 10.10
C ALA A 76 2.43 4.18 9.49
N LEU A 77 1.38 4.77 8.91
CA LEU A 77 0.34 3.97 8.25
C LEU A 77 0.89 3.19 7.07
N LEU A 78 1.80 3.79 6.30
CA LEU A 78 2.40 3.09 5.18
C LEU A 78 3.28 1.93 5.64
N ARG A 79 3.99 2.10 6.75
CA ARG A 79 4.75 0.99 7.32
C ARG A 79 3.84 -0.16 7.75
N ILE A 80 2.71 0.19 8.37
CA ILE A 80 1.73 -0.81 8.78
C ILE A 80 1.19 -1.54 7.56
N ALA A 81 0.92 -0.81 6.49
CA ALA A 81 0.42 -1.42 5.26
C ALA A 81 1.43 -2.42 4.69
N ALA A 82 2.72 -2.10 4.77
CA ALA A 82 3.75 -2.99 4.26
C ALA A 82 3.87 -4.26 5.12
N ARG A 83 3.65 -4.13 6.42
CA ARG A 83 3.75 -5.26 7.35
C ARG A 83 2.49 -6.11 7.37
N HIS A 84 1.33 -5.46 7.26
CA HIS A 84 0.04 -6.10 7.47
C HIS A 84 -0.96 -5.63 6.41
N PRO A 85 -0.75 -6.02 5.14
CA PRO A 85 -1.64 -5.51 4.07
C PRO A 85 -3.09 -5.90 4.28
N ARG A 86 -3.36 -7.03 4.93
CA ARG A 86 -4.74 -7.43 5.18
C ARG A 86 -5.48 -6.42 6.05
N ILE A 87 -4.80 -5.86 7.04
CA ILE A 87 -5.43 -4.91 7.95
C ILE A 87 -5.91 -3.68 7.17
N ILE A 88 -5.13 -3.24 6.21
CA ILE A 88 -5.53 -2.09 5.39
C ILE A 88 -6.77 -2.43 4.58
N ARG A 89 -6.82 -3.63 3.99
CA ARG A 89 -8.01 -4.04 3.22
C ARG A 89 -9.24 -4.15 4.10
N GLU A 90 -9.06 -4.67 5.33
CA GLU A 90 -10.18 -4.77 6.27
C GLU A 90 -10.65 -3.39 6.68
N ASN A 91 -9.73 -2.45 6.83
CA ASN A 91 -10.12 -1.10 7.20
C ASN A 91 -10.91 -0.41 6.09
N LEU A 92 -10.61 -0.73 4.84
CA LEU A 92 -11.38 -0.21 3.72
C LEU A 92 -12.84 -0.62 3.84
N GLN A 93 -13.10 -1.88 4.17
CA GLN A 93 -14.46 -2.36 4.32
C GLN A 93 -15.18 -1.67 5.48
N SER A 94 -14.45 -1.42 6.55
CA SER A 94 -15.03 -0.75 7.71
C SER A 94 -15.36 0.71 7.43
N ALA A 95 -14.67 1.33 6.49
CA ALA A 95 -14.86 2.73 6.15
C ALA A 95 -16.03 2.96 5.20
N ALA A 96 -16.59 1.89 4.67
CA ALA A 96 -17.67 1.99 3.67
C ALA A 96 -18.99 2.49 4.27
#